data_05bb48ac4c1dcaf83039a42c38d71474
#
_entry.id   05bb48ac4c1dcaf83039a42c38d71474
#
_cell.length_a   1.000
_cell.length_b   1.000
_cell.length_c   1.000
_cell.angle_alpha   90.00
_cell.angle_beta   90.00
_cell.angle_gamma   90.00
#
_symmetry.space_group_name_H-M   'P 1'
#
loop_
_entity.id
_entity.type
_entity.pdbx_description
1 polymer ?
#
loop_
_entity_poly.entity_id
_entity_poly.type
_entity_poly.pdbx_seq_one_letter_code
_entity_poly.pdbx_strand_id
1 'polypeptide(L)'
;MKTYKYLLFILITLALHTSCEEFTNKPFTSEVPLAYPVKNVTVENHPGEVKLRYELPSDKNLLYVVAECVINGRILQDKASYHTDSLILRGFPDASEYEVKIYSVNRSEARSTPISIKVNPLEPPYKSIYSSLNMFEDFGGVTVKFSNQAKAEIALSVIVKDSIGDWKDVDTYYTKNSEGSFSVGGFDPETMEFGVYVKDRWNHISDTLVQELTPIFEMQLERSKFFEYYLPTDQKAAWGWYMHNLWDGVLLHNVNVDHPGFHTAPGGLPQWFTFSLGVKAKLSRFRYYQRGQYFSFTDRNIKKFEIWGSNNPDPDGGWNNWTLLLTGESVKPSGLPPGQNSQEDMDLITRGEEFLFPIENEPTTYIRFKVLETWGYADHFYIMGVDFWGAEVE
;
A
#
# COMPACT_ATOMS: atom_id res chain seq x y z
N MET A 1 64.19 44.05 11.36
CA MET A 1 63.46 42.81 10.84
C MET A 1 62.11 42.54 11.46
N LYS A 2 61.76 43.06 12.61
CA LYS A 2 60.39 42.81 13.22
C LYS A 2 59.28 43.70 12.63
N THR A 3 59.59 44.92 12.23
CA THR A 3 58.64 45.91 11.68
C THR A 3 58.09 45.54 10.31
N TYR A 4 58.83 44.89 9.44
CA TYR A 4 58.40 44.46 8.11
C TYR A 4 57.38 43.31 8.17
N LYS A 5 57.43 42.48 9.21
CA LYS A 5 56.46 41.38 9.38
C LYS A 5 55.05 41.89 9.76
N TYR A 6 54.97 42.93 10.54
CA TYR A 6 53.65 43.54 10.92
C TYR A 6 53.07 44.35 9.75
N LEU A 7 53.93 45.03 8.92
CA LEU A 7 53.43 45.71 7.74
C LEU A 7 52.84 44.70 6.70
N LEU A 8 53.53 43.59 6.51
CA LEU A 8 53.08 42.54 5.61
C LEU A 8 51.76 41.89 6.10
N PHE A 9 51.61 41.70 7.42
CA PHE A 9 50.39 41.14 8.01
C PHE A 9 49.22 42.11 7.90
N ILE A 10 49.40 43.39 8.05
CA ILE A 10 48.39 44.45 7.89
C ILE A 10 48.02 44.58 6.39
N LEU A 11 48.92 44.42 5.45
CA LEU A 11 48.62 44.44 4.02
C LEU A 11 47.80 43.23 3.59
N ILE A 12 48.07 42.05 4.17
CA ILE A 12 47.31 40.80 3.88
C ILE A 12 45.91 40.87 4.50
N THR A 13 45.74 41.45 5.69
CA THR A 13 44.39 41.61 6.29
C THR A 13 43.57 42.67 5.56
N LEU A 14 44.16 43.73 4.99
CA LEU A 14 43.43 44.70 4.17
C LEU A 14 42.98 44.14 2.82
N ALA A 15 43.73 43.18 2.24
CA ALA A 15 43.36 42.53 0.98
C ALA A 15 42.23 41.49 1.12
N LEU A 16 41.92 41.05 2.33
CA LEU A 16 40.83 40.08 2.59
C LEU A 16 39.45 40.74 2.77
N HIS A 17 39.35 42.06 2.77
CA HIS A 17 38.09 42.78 2.94
C HIS A 17 37.47 43.33 1.64
N THR A 18 38.01 42.98 0.47
CA THR A 18 37.48 43.47 -0.81
C THR A 18 36.91 42.36 -1.71
N SER A 19 36.25 41.40 -1.15
CA SER A 19 35.56 40.42 -2.01
C SER A 19 34.32 39.85 -1.33
N CYS A 20 33.27 40.59 -1.36
CA CYS A 20 31.90 40.12 -1.45
C CYS A 20 31.08 41.25 -2.07
N GLU A 21 31.09 41.36 -3.38
CA GLU A 21 29.92 41.93 -4.05
C GLU A 21 28.78 40.91 -3.88
N GLU A 22 27.81 41.24 -3.04
CA GLU A 22 26.55 40.56 -3.06
C GLU A 22 25.99 40.62 -4.49
N PHE A 23 25.93 39.46 -5.13
CA PHE A 23 25.14 39.28 -6.35
C PHE A 23 23.68 39.50 -5.98
N THR A 24 23.26 40.79 -5.95
CA THR A 24 21.85 41.11 -5.93
C THR A 24 21.29 40.68 -7.30
N ASN A 25 20.43 39.66 -7.31
CA ASN A 25 19.59 39.30 -8.47
C ASN A 25 18.64 40.47 -8.77
N LYS A 26 19.17 41.58 -9.27
CA LYS A 26 18.33 42.64 -9.83
C LYS A 26 17.91 42.20 -11.23
N PRO A 27 16.66 42.47 -11.62
CA PRO A 27 16.21 42.21 -12.98
C PRO A 27 17.17 42.84 -13.98
N PHE A 28 17.48 42.13 -15.06
CA PHE A 28 18.51 42.51 -16.03
C PHE A 28 18.26 43.84 -16.74
N THR A 29 17.08 44.45 -16.60
CA THR A 29 16.74 45.76 -17.18
C THR A 29 15.73 46.49 -16.30
N SER A 30 15.98 47.77 -16.01
CA SER A 30 15.10 48.66 -15.25
C SER A 30 13.91 49.24 -16.05
N GLU A 31 13.88 49.08 -17.36
CA GLU A 31 12.80 49.60 -18.22
C GLU A 31 12.53 48.62 -19.37
N VAL A 32 11.81 47.57 -19.08
CA VAL A 32 11.25 46.69 -20.13
C VAL A 32 9.77 47.00 -20.29
N PRO A 33 9.27 47.22 -21.51
CA PRO A 33 7.84 47.39 -21.78
C PRO A 33 7.06 46.22 -21.21
N LEU A 34 5.77 46.46 -20.85
CA LEU A 34 4.85 45.38 -20.47
C LEU A 34 4.91 44.24 -21.50
N ALA A 35 4.89 43.00 -21.04
CA ALA A 35 4.81 41.85 -21.92
C ALA A 35 3.53 41.92 -22.77
N TYR A 36 3.59 41.45 -24.04
CA TYR A 36 2.38 41.30 -24.85
C TYR A 36 1.60 40.08 -24.35
N PRO A 37 0.25 40.15 -24.30
CA PRO A 37 -0.57 39.02 -23.90
C PRO A 37 -0.45 37.85 -24.87
N VAL A 38 -0.72 36.64 -24.38
CA VAL A 38 -0.89 35.46 -25.22
C VAL A 38 -2.09 35.62 -26.15
N LYS A 39 -2.17 34.82 -27.23
CA LYS A 39 -3.27 34.81 -28.18
C LYS A 39 -3.87 33.42 -28.35
N ASN A 40 -5.03 33.35 -28.99
CA ASN A 40 -5.66 32.10 -29.41
C ASN A 40 -5.76 31.05 -28.32
N VAL A 41 -6.22 31.47 -27.13
CA VAL A 41 -6.34 30.59 -25.98
C VAL A 41 -7.46 29.59 -26.18
N THR A 42 -7.14 28.30 -26.02
CA THR A 42 -8.11 27.19 -26.04
C THR A 42 -8.06 26.43 -24.74
N VAL A 43 -9.18 25.78 -24.36
CA VAL A 43 -9.36 25.10 -23.08
C VAL A 43 -9.65 23.62 -23.32
N GLU A 44 -8.92 22.74 -22.62
CA GLU A 44 -9.23 21.33 -22.48
C GLU A 44 -9.55 21.07 -21.00
N ASN A 45 -10.79 20.70 -20.69
CA ASN A 45 -11.23 20.43 -19.31
C ASN A 45 -10.93 18.99 -18.94
N HIS A 46 -10.32 18.78 -17.76
CA HIS A 46 -9.96 17.48 -17.18
C HIS A 46 -10.45 17.38 -15.74
N PRO A 47 -10.45 16.18 -15.10
CA PRO A 47 -10.86 16.01 -13.72
C PRO A 47 -10.03 16.84 -12.74
N GLY A 48 -10.63 17.88 -12.14
CA GLY A 48 -9.98 18.79 -11.18
C GLY A 48 -8.88 19.68 -11.76
N GLU A 49 -8.72 19.74 -13.09
CA GLU A 49 -7.71 20.55 -13.76
C GLU A 49 -8.19 21.03 -15.13
N VAL A 50 -7.54 22.08 -15.64
CA VAL A 50 -7.75 22.56 -17.01
C VAL A 50 -6.42 22.76 -17.72
N LYS A 51 -6.31 22.29 -18.94
CA LYS A 51 -5.18 22.56 -19.80
C LYS A 51 -5.51 23.71 -20.73
N LEU A 52 -4.70 24.75 -20.68
CA LEU A 52 -4.80 25.94 -21.51
C LEU A 52 -3.71 25.86 -22.58
N ARG A 53 -4.10 25.95 -23.87
CA ARG A 53 -3.16 26.10 -24.98
C ARG A 53 -3.27 27.52 -25.50
N TYR A 54 -2.15 28.09 -25.90
CA TYR A 54 -2.09 29.48 -26.33
C TYR A 54 -0.92 29.67 -27.31
N GLU A 55 -0.99 30.76 -28.06
CA GLU A 55 0.15 31.26 -28.84
C GLU A 55 0.96 32.24 -28.01
N LEU A 56 2.26 32.00 -27.95
CA LEU A 56 3.20 32.90 -27.26
C LEU A 56 3.38 34.21 -28.08
N PRO A 57 3.49 35.37 -27.36
CA PRO A 57 3.84 36.60 -28.04
C PRO A 57 5.28 36.55 -28.57
N SER A 58 5.52 37.20 -29.70
CA SER A 58 6.87 37.37 -30.28
C SER A 58 7.64 38.41 -29.48
N ASP A 59 8.02 38.09 -28.22
CA ASP A 59 8.74 38.98 -27.32
C ASP A 59 10.02 38.28 -26.85
N LYS A 60 11.18 38.87 -27.15
CA LYS A 60 12.49 38.36 -26.73
C LYS A 60 12.70 38.43 -25.21
N ASN A 61 11.91 39.24 -24.51
CA ASN A 61 11.96 39.44 -23.08
C ASN A 61 10.95 38.57 -22.32
N LEU A 62 10.14 37.74 -23.01
CA LEU A 62 9.23 36.81 -22.38
C LEU A 62 9.98 35.83 -21.47
N LEU A 63 9.52 35.66 -20.22
CA LEU A 63 10.09 34.76 -19.24
C LEU A 63 9.20 33.54 -19.02
N TYR A 64 7.92 33.77 -18.72
CA TYR A 64 6.93 32.70 -18.53
C TYR A 64 5.50 33.19 -18.79
N VAL A 65 4.59 32.24 -18.84
CA VAL A 65 3.14 32.48 -18.84
C VAL A 65 2.59 31.98 -17.50
N VAL A 66 1.69 32.74 -16.87
CA VAL A 66 1.01 32.36 -15.62
C VAL A 66 -0.49 32.41 -15.83
N ALA A 67 -1.18 31.38 -15.34
CA ALA A 67 -2.63 31.37 -15.22
C ALA A 67 -3.03 31.44 -13.75
N GLU A 68 -4.06 32.22 -13.45
CA GLU A 68 -4.55 32.45 -12.10
C GLU A 68 -6.09 32.32 -12.08
N CYS A 69 -6.58 31.68 -11.03
CA CYS A 69 -8.00 31.62 -10.69
C CYS A 69 -8.18 31.92 -9.22
N VAL A 70 -9.18 32.71 -8.85
CA VAL A 70 -9.49 32.98 -7.43
C VAL A 70 -10.64 32.07 -7.02
N ILE A 71 -10.37 31.18 -6.06
CA ILE A 71 -11.34 30.22 -5.53
C ILE A 71 -11.42 30.41 -4.03
N ASN A 72 -12.60 30.78 -3.50
CA ASN A 72 -12.84 31.02 -2.07
C ASN A 72 -11.78 31.96 -1.42
N GLY A 73 -11.39 33.02 -2.16
CA GLY A 73 -10.41 34.00 -1.69
C GLY A 73 -8.94 33.54 -1.74
N ARG A 74 -8.67 32.35 -2.25
CA ARG A 74 -7.30 31.84 -2.49
C ARG A 74 -6.97 31.88 -3.97
N ILE A 75 -5.74 32.20 -4.28
CA ILE A 75 -5.26 32.23 -5.67
C ILE A 75 -4.72 30.83 -6.01
N LEU A 76 -5.40 30.17 -6.94
CA LEU A 76 -4.88 28.99 -7.62
C LEU A 76 -4.07 29.49 -8.81
N GLN A 77 -2.80 29.12 -8.91
CA GLN A 77 -1.93 29.53 -10.01
C GLN A 77 -0.98 28.42 -10.46
N ASP A 78 -0.65 28.44 -11.74
CA ASP A 78 0.42 27.61 -12.31
C ASP A 78 1.17 28.43 -13.37
N LYS A 79 2.43 28.04 -13.64
CA LYS A 79 3.34 28.75 -14.55
C LYS A 79 3.91 27.80 -15.58
N ALA A 80 4.11 28.32 -16.79
CA ALA A 80 4.80 27.58 -17.86
C ALA A 80 5.87 28.47 -18.47
N SER A 81 7.03 27.90 -18.78
CA SER A 81 8.14 28.63 -19.38
C SER A 81 7.80 29.11 -20.80
N TYR A 82 8.55 30.08 -21.29
CA TYR A 82 8.43 30.58 -22.69
C TYR A 82 8.78 29.55 -23.77
N HIS A 83 9.16 28.33 -23.39
CA HIS A 83 9.40 27.22 -24.32
C HIS A 83 8.17 26.36 -24.59
N THR A 84 7.07 26.59 -23.87
CA THR A 84 5.84 25.80 -23.99
C THR A 84 4.66 26.68 -24.35
N ASP A 85 3.79 26.15 -25.19
CA ASP A 85 2.55 26.77 -25.67
C ASP A 85 1.31 26.31 -24.89
N SER A 86 1.54 25.69 -23.75
CA SER A 86 0.47 25.19 -22.89
C SER A 86 0.83 25.23 -21.40
N LEU A 87 -0.21 25.29 -20.57
CA LEU A 87 -0.16 25.32 -19.12
C LEU A 87 -1.31 24.50 -18.57
N ILE A 88 -1.10 23.78 -17.45
CA ILE A 88 -2.15 23.04 -16.77
C ILE A 88 -2.38 23.68 -15.40
N LEU A 89 -3.56 24.26 -15.20
CA LEU A 89 -3.98 24.80 -13.91
C LEU A 89 -4.72 23.70 -13.15
N ARG A 90 -4.19 23.31 -11.97
CA ARG A 90 -4.65 22.18 -11.17
C ARG A 90 -5.19 22.62 -9.84
N GLY A 91 -6.12 21.81 -9.27
CA GLY A 91 -6.65 22.02 -7.92
C GLY A 91 -8.01 22.70 -7.90
N PHE A 92 -8.84 22.48 -8.92
CA PHE A 92 -10.24 22.91 -8.87
C PHE A 92 -11.04 21.98 -7.95
N PRO A 93 -11.86 22.56 -7.02
CA PRO A 93 -12.58 21.76 -6.04
C PRO A 93 -13.84 21.06 -6.58
N ASP A 94 -14.35 21.51 -7.71
CA ASP A 94 -15.58 20.99 -8.32
C ASP A 94 -15.66 21.31 -9.81
N ALA A 95 -16.76 20.90 -10.46
CA ALA A 95 -17.02 21.13 -11.90
C ALA A 95 -17.75 22.44 -12.19
N SER A 96 -17.71 23.42 -11.31
CA SER A 96 -18.31 24.74 -11.53
C SER A 96 -17.60 25.54 -12.64
N GLU A 97 -18.25 26.57 -13.17
CA GLU A 97 -17.62 27.52 -14.07
C GLU A 97 -16.69 28.46 -13.29
N TYR A 98 -15.45 28.58 -13.76
CA TYR A 98 -14.45 29.47 -13.17
C TYR A 98 -13.89 30.45 -14.19
N GLU A 99 -13.55 31.67 -13.76
CA GLU A 99 -12.82 32.63 -14.58
C GLU A 99 -11.31 32.50 -14.31
N VAL A 100 -10.57 32.17 -15.35
CA VAL A 100 -9.10 32.08 -15.31
C VAL A 100 -8.51 33.28 -16.03
N LYS A 101 -7.55 33.96 -15.40
CA LYS A 101 -6.79 35.07 -15.98
C LYS A 101 -5.40 34.59 -16.37
N ILE A 102 -5.00 34.82 -17.61
CA ILE A 102 -3.72 34.41 -18.15
C ILE A 102 -2.89 35.64 -18.45
N TYR A 103 -1.63 35.63 -18.00
CA TYR A 103 -0.67 36.71 -18.19
C TYR A 103 0.61 36.17 -18.81
N SER A 104 1.18 36.92 -19.72
CA SER A 104 2.62 36.80 -20.04
C SER A 104 3.42 37.63 -19.06
N VAL A 105 4.59 37.13 -18.68
CA VAL A 105 5.47 37.81 -17.72
C VAL A 105 6.86 37.91 -18.36
N ASN A 106 7.44 39.11 -18.33
CA ASN A 106 8.74 39.36 -18.89
C ASN A 106 9.87 39.19 -17.86
N ARG A 107 11.13 39.35 -18.29
CA ARG A 107 12.30 39.18 -17.44
C ARG A 107 12.43 40.24 -16.32
N SER A 108 11.63 41.30 -16.35
CA SER A 108 11.53 42.29 -15.27
C SER A 108 10.32 42.00 -14.33
N GLU A 109 9.74 40.81 -14.40
CA GLU A 109 8.52 40.39 -13.65
C GLU A 109 7.27 41.27 -13.93
N ALA A 110 7.31 42.07 -15.01
CA ALA A 110 6.16 42.84 -15.42
C ALA A 110 5.15 41.97 -16.18
N ARG A 111 3.88 42.06 -15.80
CA ARG A 111 2.77 41.28 -16.36
C ARG A 111 2.15 42.02 -17.56
N SER A 112 1.66 41.28 -18.54
CA SER A 112 0.78 41.79 -19.58
C SER A 112 -0.59 42.16 -19.04
N THR A 113 -1.43 42.80 -19.87
CA THR A 113 -2.85 42.79 -19.64
C THR A 113 -3.36 41.34 -19.63
N PRO A 114 -4.32 40.99 -18.72
CA PRO A 114 -4.86 39.62 -18.64
C PRO A 114 -5.73 39.28 -19.85
N ILE A 115 -5.70 38.01 -20.24
CA ILE A 115 -6.74 37.40 -21.03
C ILE A 115 -7.62 36.60 -20.06
N SER A 116 -8.89 37.00 -19.92
CA SER A 116 -9.88 36.27 -19.13
C SER A 116 -10.56 35.20 -19.98
N ILE A 117 -10.67 33.99 -19.44
CA ILE A 117 -11.36 32.87 -20.08
C ILE A 117 -12.18 32.09 -19.07
N LYS A 118 -13.37 31.64 -19.47
CA LYS A 118 -14.22 30.76 -18.68
C LYS A 118 -13.82 29.31 -18.89
N VAL A 119 -13.71 28.54 -17.81
CA VAL A 119 -13.35 27.13 -17.82
C VAL A 119 -14.37 26.33 -16.99
N ASN A 120 -14.59 25.06 -17.37
CA ASN A 120 -15.48 24.14 -16.66
C ASN A 120 -14.73 22.84 -16.40
N PRO A 121 -13.90 22.75 -15.35
CA PRO A 121 -13.21 21.52 -15.01
C PRO A 121 -14.19 20.37 -14.87
N LEU A 122 -13.74 19.16 -15.12
CA LEU A 122 -14.54 17.98 -14.82
C LEU A 122 -14.45 17.67 -13.32
N GLU A 123 -15.35 16.83 -12.82
CA GLU A 123 -15.39 16.44 -11.41
C GLU A 123 -14.02 15.94 -10.92
N PRO A 124 -13.51 16.51 -9.82
CA PRO A 124 -12.16 16.19 -9.33
C PRO A 124 -12.09 14.76 -8.78
N PRO A 125 -10.93 14.09 -8.89
CA PRO A 125 -10.78 12.68 -8.55
C PRO A 125 -11.18 12.32 -7.11
N TYR A 126 -10.96 13.20 -6.13
CA TYR A 126 -11.29 12.89 -4.73
C TYR A 126 -12.78 12.60 -4.51
N LYS A 127 -13.68 13.17 -5.33
CA LYS A 127 -15.13 12.90 -5.29
C LYS A 127 -15.49 11.55 -5.91
N SER A 128 -14.92 11.24 -7.07
CA SER A 128 -15.15 9.94 -7.72
C SER A 128 -14.56 8.80 -6.90
N ILE A 129 -13.43 9.02 -6.22
CA ILE A 129 -12.83 8.06 -5.28
C ILE A 129 -13.75 7.86 -4.08
N TYR A 130 -14.26 8.94 -3.48
CA TYR A 130 -15.25 8.86 -2.40
C TYR A 130 -16.46 8.02 -2.79
N SER A 131 -17.00 8.22 -3.98
CA SER A 131 -18.13 7.44 -4.50
C SER A 131 -17.82 5.94 -4.69
N SER A 132 -16.54 5.57 -4.74
CA SER A 132 -16.07 4.18 -4.86
C SER A 132 -15.75 3.53 -3.52
N LEU A 133 -15.76 4.29 -2.42
CA LEU A 133 -15.41 3.76 -1.10
C LEU A 133 -16.38 2.66 -0.69
N ASN A 134 -15.82 1.59 -0.19
CA ASN A 134 -16.53 0.53 0.48
C ASN A 134 -15.78 0.16 1.77
N MET A 135 -16.46 0.23 2.91
CA MET A 135 -15.90 -0.06 4.22
C MET A 135 -16.67 -1.23 4.82
N PHE A 136 -15.98 -2.18 5.42
CA PHE A 136 -16.57 -3.38 6.00
C PHE A 136 -15.76 -3.89 7.18
N GLU A 137 -16.38 -4.75 7.98
CA GLU A 137 -15.79 -5.35 9.16
C GLU A 137 -14.56 -6.18 8.83
N ASP A 138 -13.52 -6.06 9.67
CA ASP A 138 -12.29 -6.85 9.61
C ASP A 138 -11.90 -7.32 11.02
N PHE A 139 -10.91 -8.18 11.10
CA PHE A 139 -10.41 -8.69 12.37
C PHE A 139 -9.79 -7.57 13.22
N GLY A 140 -10.44 -7.31 14.36
CA GLY A 140 -10.05 -6.22 15.25
C GLY A 140 -10.21 -4.82 14.66
N GLY A 141 -11.01 -4.63 13.60
CA GLY A 141 -11.19 -3.34 12.97
C GLY A 141 -12.04 -3.31 11.72
N VAL A 142 -11.65 -2.46 10.78
CA VAL A 142 -12.36 -2.29 9.49
C VAL A 142 -11.39 -2.24 8.32
N THR A 143 -11.83 -2.71 7.16
CA THR A 143 -11.11 -2.59 5.89
C THR A 143 -11.84 -1.63 4.97
N VAL A 144 -11.08 -0.73 4.34
CA VAL A 144 -11.57 0.22 3.33
C VAL A 144 -11.02 -0.16 1.97
N LYS A 145 -11.92 -0.32 0.98
CA LYS A 145 -11.58 -0.47 -0.44
C LYS A 145 -11.88 0.81 -1.21
N PHE A 146 -11.07 1.09 -2.22
CA PHE A 146 -11.23 2.26 -3.06
C PHE A 146 -10.80 2.01 -4.51
N SER A 147 -11.29 2.84 -5.43
CA SER A 147 -10.85 2.94 -6.82
C SER A 147 -10.39 4.36 -7.14
N ASN A 148 -9.18 4.51 -7.69
CA ASN A 148 -8.52 5.77 -8.03
C ASN A 148 -7.99 5.70 -9.47
N GLN A 149 -8.87 5.57 -10.44
CA GLN A 149 -8.51 5.39 -11.85
C GLN A 149 -7.65 6.53 -12.41
N ALA A 150 -7.80 7.73 -11.86
CA ALA A 150 -7.00 8.90 -12.20
C ALA A 150 -5.56 8.84 -11.63
N LYS A 151 -5.24 7.87 -10.77
CA LYS A 151 -3.96 7.78 -10.03
C LYS A 151 -3.61 9.08 -9.32
N ALA A 152 -4.63 9.76 -8.79
CA ALA A 152 -4.47 11.00 -8.04
C ALA A 152 -3.72 10.75 -6.72
N GLU A 153 -2.95 11.75 -6.29
CA GLU A 153 -2.33 11.74 -4.96
C GLU A 153 -3.40 12.05 -3.91
N ILE A 154 -3.74 11.05 -3.12
CA ILE A 154 -4.81 11.14 -2.12
C ILE A 154 -4.38 10.61 -0.75
N ALA A 155 -5.07 11.07 0.27
CA ALA A 155 -5.09 10.53 1.62
C ALA A 155 -6.51 10.03 1.92
N LEU A 156 -6.62 8.80 2.39
CA LEU A 156 -7.85 8.19 2.88
C LEU A 156 -7.75 8.13 4.41
N SER A 157 -8.55 8.93 5.10
CA SER A 157 -8.52 9.01 6.56
C SER A 157 -9.70 8.27 7.16
N VAL A 158 -9.40 7.30 8.04
CA VAL A 158 -10.41 6.60 8.84
C VAL A 158 -10.54 7.28 10.19
N ILE A 159 -11.77 7.50 10.60
CA ILE A 159 -12.15 8.10 11.87
C ILE A 159 -13.13 7.17 12.58
N VAL A 160 -13.19 7.26 13.90
CA VAL A 160 -14.17 6.53 14.73
C VAL A 160 -14.83 7.50 15.70
N LYS A 161 -16.08 7.24 15.99
CA LYS A 161 -16.82 8.04 16.98
C LYS A 161 -16.56 7.49 18.37
N ASP A 162 -16.07 8.30 19.28
CA ASP A 162 -15.82 7.91 20.65
C ASP A 162 -17.12 7.83 21.49
N SER A 163 -16.99 7.36 22.74
CA SER A 163 -18.10 7.17 23.67
C SER A 163 -18.86 8.44 24.05
N ILE A 164 -18.29 9.64 23.81
CA ILE A 164 -18.92 10.93 24.03
C ILE A 164 -19.50 11.55 22.75
N GLY A 165 -19.34 10.84 21.62
CA GLY A 165 -19.88 11.22 20.32
C GLY A 165 -18.95 12.07 19.45
N ASP A 166 -17.68 12.25 19.83
CA ASP A 166 -16.68 13.00 19.06
C ASP A 166 -15.94 12.08 18.08
N TRP A 167 -15.67 12.60 16.87
CA TRP A 167 -14.87 11.92 15.89
C TRP A 167 -13.37 11.98 16.25
N LYS A 168 -12.71 10.83 16.21
CA LYS A 168 -11.27 10.67 16.43
C LYS A 168 -10.60 10.10 15.19
N ASP A 169 -9.48 10.67 14.80
CA ASP A 169 -8.64 10.11 13.76
C ASP A 169 -8.05 8.77 14.22
N VAL A 170 -8.17 7.75 13.36
CA VAL A 170 -7.60 6.42 13.60
C VAL A 170 -6.31 6.27 12.82
N ASP A 171 -6.39 6.36 11.48
CA ASP A 171 -5.23 6.23 10.60
C ASP A 171 -5.50 6.94 9.26
N THR A 172 -4.41 7.21 8.53
CA THR A 172 -4.47 7.84 7.21
C THR A 172 -3.57 7.11 6.22
N TYR A 173 -4.16 6.58 5.17
CA TYR A 173 -3.50 5.86 4.08
C TYR A 173 -3.24 6.79 2.90
N TYR A 174 -1.96 7.01 2.56
CA TYR A 174 -1.52 7.84 1.43
C TYR A 174 -1.23 6.95 0.23
N THR A 175 -1.80 7.29 -0.94
CA THR A 175 -1.63 6.45 -2.13
C THR A 175 -1.80 7.22 -3.44
N LYS A 176 -1.27 6.61 -4.53
CA LYS A 176 -1.52 6.94 -5.95
C LYS A 176 -1.96 5.71 -6.74
N ASN A 177 -2.15 4.58 -6.06
CA ASN A 177 -2.55 3.35 -6.74
C ASN A 177 -3.93 3.52 -7.38
N SER A 178 -4.15 2.86 -8.52
CA SER A 178 -5.42 2.91 -9.25
C SER A 178 -6.57 2.26 -8.50
N GLU A 179 -6.26 1.34 -7.60
CA GLU A 179 -7.20 0.66 -6.70
C GLU A 179 -6.43 0.10 -5.52
N GLY A 180 -7.12 -0.26 -4.46
CA GLY A 180 -6.50 -0.88 -3.31
C GLY A 180 -7.45 -1.07 -2.14
N SER A 181 -6.90 -1.67 -1.10
CA SER A 181 -7.53 -1.78 0.21
C SER A 181 -6.51 -1.55 1.30
N PHE A 182 -6.98 -1.09 2.45
CA PHE A 182 -6.18 -1.01 3.67
C PHE A 182 -7.08 -1.25 4.88
N SER A 183 -6.49 -1.81 5.94
CA SER A 183 -7.20 -2.14 7.16
C SER A 183 -6.67 -1.30 8.31
N VAL A 184 -7.56 -0.93 9.20
CA VAL A 184 -7.25 -0.30 10.49
C VAL A 184 -7.77 -1.18 11.61
N GLY A 185 -6.98 -1.38 12.65
CA GLY A 185 -7.28 -2.31 13.73
C GLY A 185 -7.01 -1.72 15.12
N GLY A 186 -7.12 -2.59 16.14
CA GLY A 186 -6.91 -2.20 17.53
C GLY A 186 -8.20 -1.91 18.28
N PHE A 187 -9.33 -2.39 17.76
CA PHE A 187 -10.67 -2.21 18.31
C PHE A 187 -11.18 -3.52 18.90
N ASP A 188 -11.91 -3.39 20.00
CA ASP A 188 -12.68 -4.50 20.58
C ASP A 188 -13.88 -4.85 19.67
N PRO A 189 -14.43 -6.07 19.77
CA PRO A 189 -15.56 -6.53 18.96
C PRO A 189 -16.89 -5.92 19.45
N GLU A 190 -16.96 -4.61 19.48
CA GLU A 190 -18.13 -3.82 19.84
C GLU A 190 -18.57 -2.97 18.67
N THR A 191 -19.89 -2.80 18.49
CA THR A 191 -20.43 -1.97 17.41
C THR A 191 -20.08 -0.51 17.62
N MET A 192 -19.45 0.12 16.62
CA MET A 192 -19.01 1.52 16.62
C MET A 192 -19.34 2.19 15.29
N GLU A 193 -19.49 3.52 15.32
CA GLU A 193 -19.56 4.30 14.09
C GLU A 193 -18.15 4.59 13.57
N PHE A 194 -17.82 4.03 12.41
CA PHE A 194 -16.62 4.35 11.65
C PHE A 194 -16.94 5.30 10.52
N GLY A 195 -16.01 6.18 10.21
CA GLY A 195 -16.09 7.10 9.09
C GLY A 195 -14.84 7.03 8.23
N VAL A 196 -14.99 7.26 6.93
CA VAL A 196 -13.85 7.41 6.02
C VAL A 196 -14.11 8.55 5.04
N TYR A 197 -13.09 9.37 4.81
CA TYR A 197 -13.12 10.44 3.83
C TYR A 197 -11.84 10.50 3.00
N VAL A 198 -11.96 11.14 1.85
CA VAL A 198 -10.85 11.33 0.89
C VAL A 198 -10.38 12.77 0.97
N LYS A 199 -9.07 12.96 1.01
CA LYS A 199 -8.42 14.27 0.94
C LYS A 199 -7.41 14.29 -0.20
N ASP A 200 -7.42 15.34 -1.02
CA ASP A 200 -6.44 15.54 -2.08
C ASP A 200 -5.24 16.39 -1.60
N ARG A 201 -4.24 16.53 -2.48
CA ARG A 201 -3.03 17.33 -2.21
C ARG A 201 -3.28 18.84 -2.04
N TRP A 202 -4.44 19.35 -2.49
CA TRP A 202 -4.85 20.76 -2.31
C TRP A 202 -5.70 20.98 -1.08
N ASN A 203 -5.87 19.95 -0.24
CA ASN A 203 -6.69 19.91 0.97
C ASN A 203 -8.20 20.01 0.70
N HIS A 204 -8.68 19.61 -0.49
CA HIS A 204 -10.09 19.37 -0.66
C HIS A 204 -10.44 18.05 0.01
N ILE A 205 -11.56 18.06 0.73
CA ILE A 205 -12.05 16.93 1.51
C ILE A 205 -13.42 16.53 0.96
N SER A 206 -13.65 15.22 0.79
CA SER A 206 -14.95 14.69 0.40
C SER A 206 -15.95 14.73 1.56
N ASP A 207 -17.17 14.33 1.30
CA ASP A 207 -18.07 13.89 2.36
C ASP A 207 -17.46 12.68 3.08
N THR A 208 -18.01 12.33 4.24
CA THR A 208 -17.57 11.17 5.04
C THR A 208 -18.56 10.02 4.84
N LEU A 209 -18.06 8.86 4.39
CA LEU A 209 -18.83 7.62 4.44
C LEU A 209 -18.85 7.14 5.89
N VAL A 210 -20.03 7.09 6.49
CA VAL A 210 -20.23 6.65 7.89
C VAL A 210 -21.01 5.34 7.90
N GLN A 211 -20.53 4.37 8.68
CA GLN A 211 -21.19 3.07 8.88
C GLN A 211 -21.04 2.60 10.32
N GLU A 212 -22.07 1.95 10.85
CA GLU A 212 -21.99 1.18 12.09
C GLU A 212 -21.44 -0.21 11.74
N LEU A 213 -20.29 -0.55 12.29
CA LEU A 213 -19.59 -1.81 12.04
C LEU A 213 -19.13 -2.43 13.37
N THR A 214 -19.09 -3.76 13.41
CA THR A 214 -18.61 -4.52 14.57
C THR A 214 -17.31 -5.23 14.18
N PRO A 215 -16.15 -4.80 14.68
CA PRO A 215 -14.88 -5.50 14.43
C PRO A 215 -14.99 -6.99 14.77
N ILE A 216 -14.48 -7.85 13.89
CA ILE A 216 -14.52 -9.29 14.07
C ILE A 216 -13.53 -9.69 15.18
N PHE A 217 -13.98 -10.47 16.15
CA PHE A 217 -13.09 -11.00 17.18
C PHE A 217 -12.15 -12.05 16.59
N GLU A 218 -10.83 -11.84 16.74
CA GLU A 218 -9.84 -12.82 16.33
C GLU A 218 -9.39 -13.68 17.52
N MET A 219 -9.42 -14.99 17.33
CA MET A 219 -8.88 -15.93 18.28
C MET A 219 -8.02 -16.99 17.58
N GLN A 220 -7.04 -17.56 18.29
CA GLN A 220 -6.39 -18.77 17.83
C GLN A 220 -7.38 -19.93 17.90
N LEU A 221 -7.58 -20.64 16.80
CA LEU A 221 -8.47 -21.81 16.78
C LEU A 221 -7.85 -22.92 17.64
N GLU A 222 -8.71 -23.64 18.36
CA GLU A 222 -8.29 -24.70 19.28
C GLU A 222 -7.76 -25.90 18.50
N ARG A 223 -6.46 -26.16 18.62
CA ARG A 223 -5.80 -27.32 17.97
C ARG A 223 -6.43 -28.66 18.33
N SER A 224 -7.00 -28.79 19.54
CA SER A 224 -7.68 -30.02 20.00
C SER A 224 -8.92 -30.38 19.20
N LYS A 225 -9.50 -29.41 18.47
CA LYS A 225 -10.64 -29.64 17.57
C LYS A 225 -10.21 -30.17 16.19
N PHE A 226 -8.92 -30.00 15.82
CA PHE A 226 -8.43 -30.41 14.51
C PHE A 226 -8.34 -31.93 14.40
N PHE A 227 -8.68 -32.47 13.22
CA PHE A 227 -8.53 -33.90 12.95
C PHE A 227 -8.19 -34.17 11.50
N GLU A 228 -7.53 -35.31 11.30
CA GLU A 228 -7.15 -35.82 9.98
C GLU A 228 -8.43 -36.14 9.17
N TYR A 229 -8.48 -35.67 7.93
CA TYR A 229 -9.57 -35.95 7.01
C TYR A 229 -9.00 -36.39 5.66
N TYR A 230 -8.54 -37.65 5.60
CA TYR A 230 -7.93 -38.19 4.40
C TYR A 230 -8.94 -38.43 3.29
N LEU A 231 -8.68 -37.86 2.13
CA LEU A 231 -9.41 -38.12 0.91
C LEU A 231 -8.61 -39.04 -0.02
N PRO A 232 -9.25 -39.73 -0.99
CA PRO A 232 -8.57 -40.72 -1.84
C PRO A 232 -7.38 -40.16 -2.63
N THR A 233 -7.35 -38.88 -2.92
CA THR A 233 -6.27 -38.23 -3.69
C THR A 233 -5.20 -37.59 -2.81
N ASP A 234 -5.37 -37.60 -1.50
CA ASP A 234 -4.40 -37.00 -0.57
C ASP A 234 -3.15 -37.85 -0.43
N GLN A 235 -2.03 -37.17 -0.20
CA GLN A 235 -0.79 -37.86 0.15
C GLN A 235 -0.86 -38.40 1.58
N LYS A 236 -0.37 -39.62 1.74
CA LYS A 236 -0.35 -40.26 3.05
C LYS A 236 0.93 -39.95 3.80
N ALA A 237 0.85 -40.07 5.12
CA ALA A 237 1.99 -40.02 6.01
C ALA A 237 3.03 -41.09 5.66
N ALA A 238 4.31 -40.74 5.80
CA ALA A 238 5.43 -41.65 5.61
C ALA A 238 6.37 -41.62 6.83
N TRP A 239 7.13 -42.70 6.99
CA TRP A 239 8.17 -42.83 8.03
C TRP A 239 7.73 -42.58 9.48
N GLY A 240 6.45 -42.75 9.79
CA GLY A 240 5.92 -42.50 11.13
C GLY A 240 5.67 -41.03 11.44
N TRP A 241 5.73 -40.14 10.44
CA TRP A 241 5.43 -38.71 10.59
C TRP A 241 3.99 -38.45 10.19
N TYR A 242 3.08 -38.52 11.15
CA TYR A 242 1.64 -38.48 10.93
C TYR A 242 1.08 -37.05 10.92
N MET A 243 -0.07 -36.86 10.28
CA MET A 243 -0.70 -35.56 10.13
C MET A 243 -1.11 -34.93 11.48
N HIS A 244 -1.55 -35.75 12.45
CA HIS A 244 -1.93 -35.25 13.78
C HIS A 244 -0.79 -34.57 14.54
N ASN A 245 0.47 -34.81 14.19
CA ASN A 245 1.61 -34.10 14.76
C ASN A 245 1.62 -32.59 14.39
N LEU A 246 0.84 -32.18 13.37
CA LEU A 246 0.78 -30.76 12.96
C LEU A 246 0.14 -29.86 14.01
N TRP A 247 -0.66 -30.42 14.90
CA TRP A 247 -1.41 -29.69 15.93
C TRP A 247 -1.30 -30.27 17.33
N ASP A 248 -0.31 -31.13 17.59
CA ASP A 248 -0.04 -31.72 18.90
C ASP A 248 0.55 -30.69 19.90
N GLY A 249 0.90 -29.49 19.43
CA GLY A 249 1.49 -28.42 20.23
C GLY A 249 3.00 -28.51 20.39
N VAL A 250 3.63 -29.52 19.80
CA VAL A 250 5.07 -29.72 19.84
C VAL A 250 5.72 -29.10 18.61
N LEU A 251 6.05 -27.82 18.70
CA LEU A 251 6.65 -27.04 17.62
C LEU A 251 8.19 -27.12 17.75
N LEU A 252 8.78 -28.18 17.25
CA LEU A 252 10.23 -28.39 17.35
C LEU A 252 10.98 -27.71 16.22
N HIS A 253 11.36 -26.48 16.47
CA HIS A 253 12.17 -25.69 15.56
C HIS A 253 13.61 -26.15 15.46
N ASN A 254 14.08 -26.85 16.47
CA ASN A 254 15.51 -27.02 16.74
C ASN A 254 15.96 -28.45 16.79
N VAL A 255 15.24 -29.45 16.30
CA VAL A 255 15.65 -30.75 16.80
C VAL A 255 15.76 -31.90 15.86
N ASN A 256 16.72 -32.66 16.22
CA ASN A 256 16.79 -34.09 16.02
C ASN A 256 15.42 -34.74 16.25
N VAL A 257 14.93 -35.28 15.28
CA VAL A 257 14.08 -36.36 14.89
C VAL A 257 13.13 -37.03 15.90
N ASP A 258 13.15 -36.72 17.20
CA ASP A 258 12.34 -37.42 18.20
C ASP A 258 10.87 -37.01 18.26
N HIS A 259 10.53 -35.90 17.60
CA HIS A 259 9.15 -35.44 17.41
C HIS A 259 8.92 -35.09 15.95
N PRO A 260 8.37 -36.00 15.20
CA PRO A 260 8.09 -35.77 13.80
C PRO A 260 6.90 -34.82 13.63
N GLY A 261 6.97 -33.95 12.60
CA GLY A 261 5.79 -33.29 12.07
C GLY A 261 5.01 -34.22 11.14
N PHE A 262 4.53 -33.69 10.03
CA PHE A 262 3.96 -34.45 8.93
C PHE A 262 4.94 -34.56 7.79
N HIS A 263 5.08 -35.78 7.21
CA HIS A 263 5.99 -36.03 6.11
C HIS A 263 5.32 -36.92 5.05
N THR A 264 5.42 -36.54 3.78
CA THR A 264 4.87 -37.29 2.67
C THR A 264 5.93 -38.21 2.02
N ALA A 265 5.50 -39.23 1.31
CA ALA A 265 6.37 -40.07 0.51
C ALA A 265 6.76 -39.41 -0.82
N PRO A 266 7.94 -39.80 -1.43
CA PRO A 266 8.27 -39.39 -2.79
C PRO A 266 7.16 -39.71 -3.78
N GLY A 267 6.90 -38.81 -4.73
CA GLY A 267 5.80 -39.01 -5.69
C GLY A 267 5.64 -37.86 -6.68
N GLY A 268 6.51 -36.86 -6.59
CA GLY A 268 6.42 -35.64 -7.41
C GLY A 268 5.49 -34.60 -6.81
N LEU A 269 5.82 -33.32 -7.02
CA LEU A 269 4.95 -32.18 -6.68
C LEU A 269 4.09 -31.82 -7.90
N PRO A 270 2.84 -31.27 -7.68
CA PRO A 270 2.27 -30.90 -6.41
C PRO A 270 1.74 -32.08 -5.60
N GLN A 271 1.85 -31.98 -4.29
CA GLN A 271 1.24 -32.89 -3.33
C GLN A 271 0.34 -32.12 -2.39
N TRP A 272 -0.69 -32.79 -1.84
CA TRP A 272 -1.62 -32.16 -0.91
C TRP A 272 -2.12 -33.12 0.17
N PHE A 273 -2.63 -32.55 1.24
CA PHE A 273 -3.28 -33.25 2.33
C PHE A 273 -4.47 -32.44 2.84
N THR A 274 -5.45 -33.12 3.41
CA THR A 274 -6.68 -32.52 3.88
C THR A 274 -6.91 -32.81 5.37
N PHE A 275 -7.36 -31.82 6.12
CA PHE A 275 -7.74 -31.94 7.51
C PHE A 275 -8.96 -31.06 7.80
N SER A 276 -9.63 -31.32 8.94
CA SER A 276 -10.71 -30.48 9.44
C SER A 276 -10.22 -29.60 10.56
N LEU A 277 -10.70 -28.36 10.61
CA LEU A 277 -10.55 -27.46 11.74
C LEU A 277 -11.47 -27.87 12.93
N GLY A 278 -12.41 -28.80 12.72
CA GLY A 278 -13.40 -29.24 13.70
C GLY A 278 -14.49 -28.22 13.98
N VAL A 279 -14.34 -27.03 13.44
CA VAL A 279 -15.30 -25.92 13.50
C VAL A 279 -15.37 -25.23 12.13
N LYS A 280 -16.48 -24.56 11.85
CA LYS A 280 -16.55 -23.64 10.71
C LYS A 280 -16.00 -22.30 11.17
N ALA A 281 -15.01 -21.78 10.50
CA ALA A 281 -14.34 -20.54 10.88
C ALA A 281 -14.10 -19.61 9.69
N LYS A 282 -14.28 -18.31 9.93
CA LYS A 282 -13.74 -17.25 9.08
C LYS A 282 -12.28 -17.05 9.47
N LEU A 283 -11.36 -17.33 8.55
CA LEU A 283 -9.94 -17.33 8.83
C LEU A 283 -9.34 -15.93 8.60
N SER A 284 -8.49 -15.49 9.53
CA SER A 284 -7.71 -14.24 9.43
C SER A 284 -6.28 -14.50 8.97
N ARG A 285 -5.63 -15.48 9.57
CA ARG A 285 -4.25 -15.84 9.27
C ARG A 285 -3.97 -17.28 9.66
N PHE A 286 -2.90 -17.81 9.07
CA PHE A 286 -2.33 -19.06 9.54
C PHE A 286 -0.82 -18.93 9.64
N ARG A 287 -0.23 -19.84 10.39
CA ARG A 287 1.20 -19.95 10.57
C ARG A 287 1.61 -21.39 10.36
N TYR A 288 2.69 -21.60 9.62
CA TYR A 288 3.29 -22.91 9.54
C TYR A 288 4.74 -22.88 9.99
N TYR A 289 5.23 -24.04 10.40
CA TYR A 289 6.57 -24.18 10.97
C TYR A 289 7.41 -25.10 10.11
N GLN A 290 8.55 -24.56 9.66
CA GLN A 290 9.55 -25.34 8.95
C GLN A 290 10.35 -26.21 9.90
N ARG A 291 10.94 -27.30 9.37
CA ARG A 291 11.99 -28.02 10.07
C ARG A 291 13.24 -27.13 10.15
N GLY A 292 13.67 -26.87 11.38
CA GLY A 292 14.75 -25.93 11.69
C GLY A 292 16.16 -26.51 11.57
N GLN A 293 17.13 -25.78 12.16
CA GLN A 293 18.57 -26.10 12.16
C GLN A 293 19.14 -26.27 10.75
N TYR A 294 19.79 -27.40 10.48
CA TYR A 294 20.43 -27.72 9.19
C TYR A 294 19.44 -27.75 8.02
N PHE A 295 18.15 -27.86 8.31
CA PHE A 295 17.10 -27.97 7.31
C PHE A 295 16.43 -26.61 7.00
N SER A 296 16.73 -25.56 7.76
CA SER A 296 16.12 -24.24 7.57
C SER A 296 16.31 -23.74 6.13
N PHE A 297 15.21 -23.40 5.46
CA PHE A 297 15.19 -22.94 4.07
C PHE A 297 15.96 -23.84 3.09
N THR A 298 15.87 -25.14 3.30
CA THR A 298 16.47 -26.16 2.41
C THR A 298 15.62 -27.43 2.40
N ASP A 299 16.13 -28.45 1.73
CA ASP A 299 15.61 -29.80 1.68
C ASP A 299 14.10 -29.85 1.32
N ARG A 300 13.30 -30.50 2.12
CA ARG A 300 11.85 -30.73 1.88
C ARG A 300 10.97 -29.69 2.55
N ASN A 301 11.53 -28.64 3.15
CA ASN A 301 10.75 -27.53 3.67
C ASN A 301 9.94 -26.86 2.54
N ILE A 302 8.71 -26.51 2.86
CA ILE A 302 7.77 -25.93 1.91
C ILE A 302 8.24 -24.54 1.50
N LYS A 303 8.23 -24.26 0.18
CA LYS A 303 8.54 -22.93 -0.36
C LYS A 303 7.31 -22.28 -0.98
N LYS A 304 6.61 -22.97 -1.88
CA LYS A 304 5.37 -22.45 -2.49
C LYS A 304 4.21 -23.39 -2.23
N PHE A 305 3.08 -22.81 -1.91
CA PHE A 305 1.90 -23.58 -1.56
C PHE A 305 0.60 -22.82 -1.85
N GLU A 306 -0.49 -23.56 -1.81
CA GLU A 306 -1.86 -23.07 -1.87
C GLU A 306 -2.64 -23.62 -0.68
N ILE A 307 -3.49 -22.78 -0.08
CA ILE A 307 -4.46 -23.20 0.93
C ILE A 307 -5.85 -23.11 0.32
N TRP A 308 -6.56 -24.21 0.36
CA TRP A 308 -7.91 -24.35 -0.14
C TRP A 308 -8.87 -24.65 1.00
N GLY A 309 -10.08 -24.08 0.96
CA GLY A 309 -11.14 -24.28 1.94
C GLY A 309 -12.36 -24.95 1.34
N SER A 310 -13.05 -25.75 2.15
CA SER A 310 -14.32 -26.36 1.79
C SER A 310 -15.21 -26.55 3.02
N ASN A 311 -16.53 -26.53 2.82
CA ASN A 311 -17.51 -26.97 3.83
C ASN A 311 -18.15 -28.34 3.48
N ASN A 312 -17.89 -28.82 2.27
CA ASN A 312 -18.40 -30.12 1.80
C ASN A 312 -17.41 -30.73 0.79
N PRO A 313 -16.27 -31.27 1.25
CA PRO A 313 -15.26 -31.89 0.38
C PRO A 313 -15.85 -33.02 -0.45
N ASP A 314 -15.41 -33.10 -1.72
CA ASP A 314 -15.79 -34.23 -2.60
C ASP A 314 -15.26 -35.55 -2.02
N PRO A 315 -16.12 -36.58 -1.78
CA PRO A 315 -15.68 -37.84 -1.18
C PRO A 315 -14.68 -38.64 -2.02
N ASP A 316 -14.62 -38.38 -3.33
CA ASP A 316 -13.66 -38.99 -4.27
C ASP A 316 -12.30 -38.29 -4.24
N GLY A 317 -12.17 -37.20 -3.49
CA GLY A 317 -10.96 -36.37 -3.41
C GLY A 317 -10.82 -35.36 -4.55
N GLY A 318 -11.90 -35.12 -5.31
CA GLY A 318 -11.96 -34.08 -6.35
C GLY A 318 -11.78 -32.66 -5.81
N TRP A 319 -11.80 -31.69 -6.71
CA TRP A 319 -11.54 -30.28 -6.42
C TRP A 319 -12.77 -29.37 -6.65
N ASN A 320 -13.95 -29.92 -7.01
CA ASN A 320 -15.11 -29.12 -7.40
C ASN A 320 -15.69 -28.25 -6.27
N ASN A 321 -15.60 -28.75 -5.03
CA ASN A 321 -16.13 -28.07 -3.83
C ASN A 321 -15.04 -27.36 -3.00
N TRP A 322 -13.94 -27.00 -3.63
CA TRP A 322 -12.84 -26.30 -2.99
C TRP A 322 -12.68 -24.89 -3.53
N THR A 323 -12.48 -23.93 -2.63
CA THR A 323 -12.17 -22.53 -2.96
C THR A 323 -10.74 -22.23 -2.56
N LEU A 324 -9.96 -21.61 -3.45
CA LEU A 324 -8.63 -21.11 -3.14
C LEU A 324 -8.74 -19.95 -2.15
N LEU A 325 -8.17 -20.12 -0.95
CA LEU A 325 -8.18 -19.12 0.10
C LEU A 325 -6.93 -18.25 0.07
N LEU A 326 -5.77 -18.85 -0.26
CA LEU A 326 -4.48 -18.19 -0.22
C LEU A 326 -3.45 -18.92 -1.09
N THR A 327 -2.60 -18.17 -1.76
CA THR A 327 -1.33 -18.64 -2.34
C THR A 327 -0.18 -18.02 -1.56
N GLY A 328 0.74 -18.87 -1.06
CA GLY A 328 1.86 -18.42 -0.24
C GLY A 328 3.22 -18.82 -0.82
N GLU A 329 4.20 -17.98 -0.54
CA GLU A 329 5.61 -18.27 -0.81
C GLU A 329 6.45 -17.93 0.43
N SER A 330 7.19 -18.92 0.92
CA SER A 330 8.17 -18.74 1.99
C SER A 330 9.34 -17.90 1.48
N VAL A 331 9.66 -16.84 2.20
CA VAL A 331 10.74 -15.92 1.84
C VAL A 331 11.78 -15.91 2.94
N LYS A 332 13.02 -16.24 2.58
CA LYS A 332 14.16 -16.18 3.48
C LYS A 332 14.56 -14.72 3.73
N PRO A 333 14.46 -14.19 4.97
CA PRO A 333 14.70 -12.78 5.25
C PRO A 333 16.06 -12.27 4.80
N SER A 334 17.13 -13.04 5.06
CA SER A 334 18.49 -12.63 4.71
C SER A 334 18.80 -12.67 3.22
N GLY A 335 18.05 -13.43 2.43
CA GLY A 335 18.38 -13.71 1.03
C GLY A 335 19.70 -14.49 0.83
N LEU A 336 20.33 -14.99 1.90
CA LEU A 336 21.57 -15.77 1.82
C LEU A 336 21.34 -17.11 1.11
N PRO A 337 22.39 -17.68 0.46
CA PRO A 337 22.31 -18.98 -0.18
C PRO A 337 21.84 -20.10 0.75
N PRO A 338 21.29 -21.23 0.23
CA PRO A 338 20.94 -22.39 1.03
C PRO A 338 22.09 -22.85 1.94
N GLY A 339 21.76 -23.21 3.18
CA GLY A 339 22.74 -23.65 4.18
C GLY A 339 23.47 -22.53 4.95
N GLN A 340 23.27 -21.26 4.57
CA GLN A 340 23.80 -20.11 5.28
C GLN A 340 22.61 -19.33 5.88
N ASN A 341 22.44 -19.34 7.21
CA ASN A 341 21.33 -18.69 7.87
C ASN A 341 21.81 -17.55 8.77
N SER A 342 21.12 -16.38 8.70
CA SER A 342 21.28 -15.29 9.63
C SER A 342 20.48 -15.54 10.92
N GLN A 343 20.68 -14.71 11.92
CA GLN A 343 19.86 -14.76 13.14
C GLN A 343 18.38 -14.50 12.82
N GLU A 344 18.09 -13.56 11.92
CA GLU A 344 16.74 -13.24 11.49
C GLU A 344 16.04 -14.43 10.80
N ASP A 345 16.78 -15.21 9.99
CA ASP A 345 16.27 -16.45 9.39
C ASP A 345 15.88 -17.44 10.49
N MET A 346 16.74 -17.63 11.49
CA MET A 346 16.49 -18.55 12.60
C MET A 346 15.34 -18.10 13.50
N ASP A 347 15.20 -16.79 13.71
CA ASP A 347 14.09 -16.21 14.46
C ASP A 347 12.76 -16.44 13.73
N LEU A 348 12.73 -16.33 12.39
CA LEU A 348 11.56 -16.66 11.59
C LEU A 348 11.17 -18.13 11.68
N ILE A 349 12.15 -19.04 11.58
CA ILE A 349 11.91 -20.49 11.78
C ILE A 349 11.30 -20.76 13.14
N THR A 350 11.82 -20.12 14.19
CA THR A 350 11.37 -20.31 15.56
C THR A 350 9.95 -19.81 15.81
N ARG A 351 9.61 -18.62 15.30
CA ARG A 351 8.26 -18.06 15.45
C ARG A 351 7.24 -18.62 14.47
N GLY A 352 7.70 -19.31 13.42
CA GLY A 352 6.89 -19.75 12.28
C GLY A 352 6.63 -18.64 11.27
N GLU A 353 6.32 -19.03 10.04
CA GLU A 353 5.96 -18.10 8.97
C GLU A 353 4.46 -17.86 8.96
N GLU A 354 4.06 -16.59 8.99
CA GLU A 354 2.67 -16.17 9.06
C GLU A 354 2.19 -15.64 7.73
N PHE A 355 0.96 -16.02 7.36
CA PHE A 355 0.28 -15.64 6.12
C PHE A 355 -1.15 -15.19 6.42
N LEU A 356 -1.57 -14.08 5.85
CA LEU A 356 -2.89 -13.50 6.05
C LEU A 356 -3.86 -14.02 5.00
N PHE A 357 -5.07 -14.36 5.41
CA PHE A 357 -6.16 -14.67 4.48
C PHE A 357 -6.87 -13.38 4.06
N PRO A 358 -7.25 -13.27 2.79
CA PRO A 358 -8.17 -12.21 2.37
C PRO A 358 -9.46 -12.22 3.19
N ILE A 359 -9.88 -11.06 3.67
CA ILE A 359 -11.09 -10.93 4.50
C ILE A 359 -12.36 -11.34 3.75
N GLU A 360 -12.32 -11.31 2.44
CA GLU A 360 -13.44 -11.72 1.57
C GLU A 360 -13.68 -13.23 1.52
N ASN A 361 -12.73 -14.02 2.02
CA ASN A 361 -12.89 -15.46 2.04
C ASN A 361 -14.11 -15.87 2.87
N GLU A 362 -14.88 -16.81 2.35
CA GLU A 362 -15.99 -17.39 3.08
C GLU A 362 -15.50 -18.31 4.21
N PRO A 363 -16.26 -18.42 5.33
CA PRO A 363 -15.93 -19.35 6.40
C PRO A 363 -15.86 -20.79 5.91
N THR A 364 -14.87 -21.53 6.42
CA THR A 364 -14.57 -22.90 6.01
C THR A 364 -14.36 -23.84 7.18
N THR A 365 -14.63 -25.13 6.98
CA THR A 365 -14.43 -26.20 7.97
C THR A 365 -13.24 -27.08 7.65
N TYR A 366 -12.99 -27.31 6.36
CA TYR A 366 -11.93 -28.20 5.89
C TYR A 366 -10.87 -27.42 5.15
N ILE A 367 -9.63 -27.76 5.41
CA ILE A 367 -8.45 -27.19 4.76
C ILE A 367 -7.78 -28.27 3.91
N ARG A 368 -7.45 -27.94 2.67
CA ARG A 368 -6.55 -28.69 1.83
C ARG A 368 -5.27 -27.87 1.62
N PHE A 369 -4.17 -28.36 2.13
CA PHE A 369 -2.86 -27.75 1.99
C PHE A 369 -2.17 -28.39 0.80
N LYS A 370 -1.89 -27.61 -0.25
CA LYS A 370 -1.26 -28.09 -1.50
C LYS A 370 0.11 -27.47 -1.64
N VAL A 371 1.13 -28.30 -1.67
CA VAL A 371 2.53 -27.91 -1.82
C VAL A 371 2.93 -27.96 -3.28
N LEU A 372 3.46 -26.85 -3.79
CA LEU A 372 3.86 -26.65 -5.17
C LEU A 372 5.37 -26.76 -5.36
N GLU A 373 6.15 -26.28 -4.39
CA GLU A 373 7.62 -26.22 -4.45
C GLU A 373 8.22 -26.37 -3.06
N THR A 374 9.36 -27.05 -2.94
CA THR A 374 10.16 -27.11 -1.71
C THR A 374 11.45 -26.30 -1.88
N TRP A 375 12.05 -25.88 -0.77
CA TRP A 375 13.32 -25.14 -0.78
C TRP A 375 14.48 -25.91 -1.40
N GLY A 376 14.51 -27.23 -1.24
CA GLY A 376 15.56 -28.11 -1.79
C GLY A 376 15.16 -28.79 -3.11
N TYR A 377 14.08 -28.37 -3.77
CA TYR A 377 13.56 -28.97 -5.02
C TYR A 377 13.27 -30.48 -4.90
N ALA A 378 12.90 -30.91 -3.68
CA ALA A 378 12.51 -32.30 -3.45
C ALA A 378 11.10 -32.56 -4.05
N ASP A 379 10.84 -33.83 -4.36
CA ASP A 379 9.57 -34.31 -4.93
C ASP A 379 8.50 -34.66 -3.87
N HIS A 380 8.75 -34.36 -2.62
CA HIS A 380 7.88 -34.52 -1.47
C HIS A 380 8.27 -33.53 -0.38
N PHE A 381 7.48 -33.42 0.69
CA PHE A 381 7.68 -32.39 1.70
C PHE A 381 7.51 -32.91 3.13
N TYR A 382 7.94 -32.07 4.07
CA TYR A 382 7.58 -32.14 5.48
C TYR A 382 7.20 -30.77 6.03
N ILE A 383 6.44 -30.78 7.11
CA ILE A 383 5.96 -29.61 7.85
C ILE A 383 5.88 -29.96 9.34
N MET A 384 6.31 -29.03 10.22
CA MET A 384 6.45 -29.34 11.65
C MET A 384 5.21 -28.99 12.45
N GLY A 385 4.41 -28.05 12.00
CA GLY A 385 3.19 -27.65 12.69
C GLY A 385 2.43 -26.57 11.94
N VAL A 386 1.17 -26.39 12.32
CA VAL A 386 0.29 -25.32 11.83
C VAL A 386 -0.54 -24.72 12.94
N ASP A 387 -0.76 -23.44 12.87
CA ASP A 387 -1.73 -22.68 13.66
C ASP A 387 -2.65 -21.89 12.76
N PHE A 388 -3.89 -21.75 13.17
CA PHE A 388 -4.90 -20.95 12.49
C PHE A 388 -5.54 -19.96 13.47
N TRP A 389 -5.81 -18.77 12.98
CA TRP A 389 -6.56 -17.73 13.69
C TRP A 389 -7.77 -17.32 12.87
N GLY A 390 -8.80 -16.89 13.56
CA GLY A 390 -10.03 -16.44 12.95
C GLY A 390 -11.16 -16.33 13.95
N ALA A 391 -12.39 -16.31 13.44
CA ALA A 391 -13.61 -16.34 14.22
C ALA A 391 -14.41 -17.62 13.90
N GLU A 392 -14.79 -18.38 14.94
CA GLU A 392 -15.73 -19.47 14.76
C GLU A 392 -17.10 -18.88 14.39
N VAL A 393 -17.78 -19.51 13.43
CA VAL A 393 -19.12 -19.11 12.99
C VAL A 393 -20.07 -20.31 13.07
N GLU A 394 -21.34 -20.03 13.34
CA GLU A 394 -22.40 -21.06 13.43
C GLU A 394 -22.77 -21.68 12.08
#